data_39bebf5f5a2d0c7ae768574acbbd2f52
#
_entry.id   39bebf5f5a2d0c7ae768574acbbd2f52
#
_cell.length_a   1.000
_cell.length_b   1.000
_cell.length_c   1.000
_cell.angle_alpha   90.00
_cell.angle_beta   90.00
_cell.angle_gamma   90.00
#
_symmetry.space_group_name_H-M   'P 1'
#
loop_
_entity.id
_entity.type
_entity.pdbx_description
1 polymer ?
#
loop_
_entity_poly.entity_id
_entity_poly.type
_entity_poly.pdbx_seq_one_letter_code
_entity_poly.pdbx_strand_id
1 'polypeptide(L)'
;MRLNGLFMKQFLFTVFIIISVSAVLTVTVVRMSEQFFIDRFSITNSKVINQVKDSFESFHYSIVNTSNEVLQNGAVKRILSDRETEYEQMISYFNMYQQMNRITSYLDAYEVGIVVTGKNGMDYATDRPYWPITDEELRRSAIRKNTLRNPKRLMYQYDYRPGKEIELDDRNFIVASRAIREPISGRDFGELYFAIQEKEFRKFYASYTSPGNHVFVTNKSGVIFSSSRSDLIGRTSADLRRYTEELEGTEPYKVGDFMGKDHIILMEYLPSFDLYLFNIIDKEVAFGDLVDKSDIAQIVILIVIVILFIVFFASRRLTNSLSTLASQISGAAKHDFVQYVTVGGTYETKKIAHAFNSMLDELHDYVEELMQTQKEKRNAELAALQQQINPHFLYNTLTSIRFMVQQGGRQEAENTIMALISLLQNTIGSPSETVTVKRELENLKNYAFINQKRYGDRIKTNYFVSPDCLEELIPNLILQPFMENAFFHAFNRKDGGYINVLIWKENGSLICEVVDNGDGMEVEEDKQMPAKSKQQLFTGIGVRNVHERLQLIYGDDAGVSISSKAGDGTTIRLTIPLSKA
;
A
#
# COMPACT_ATOMS: atom_id res chain seq x y z
N MET A 1 15.70 -17.72 19.81
CA MET A 1 14.57 -17.01 19.19
C MET A 1 14.32 -17.61 17.82
N ARG A 2 13.18 -18.25 17.55
CA ARG A 2 12.94 -18.91 16.25
C ARG A 2 12.72 -17.83 15.17
N LEU A 3 13.55 -17.82 14.12
CA LEU A 3 13.49 -16.92 12.97
C LEU A 3 12.13 -16.92 12.21
N ASN A 4 11.25 -17.85 12.52
CA ASN A 4 9.94 -18.03 11.90
C ASN A 4 8.77 -17.35 12.63
N GLY A 5 9.02 -16.61 13.70
CA GLY A 5 7.97 -15.88 14.43
C GLY A 5 7.49 -14.65 13.66
N LEU A 6 6.21 -14.32 13.77
CA LEU A 6 5.59 -13.14 13.15
C LEU A 6 6.38 -11.86 13.47
N PHE A 7 6.85 -11.72 14.71
CA PHE A 7 7.71 -10.63 15.17
C PHE A 7 8.95 -10.47 14.31
N MET A 8 9.70 -11.57 14.12
CA MET A 8 10.99 -11.51 13.39
C MET A 8 10.77 -11.14 11.92
N LYS A 9 9.73 -11.68 11.28
CA LYS A 9 9.39 -11.36 9.88
C LYS A 9 9.02 -9.90 9.71
N GLN A 10 8.13 -9.38 10.56
CA GLN A 10 7.75 -7.97 10.53
C GLN A 10 8.93 -7.05 10.85
N PHE A 11 9.71 -7.38 11.85
CA PHE A 11 10.88 -6.59 12.24
C PHE A 11 11.91 -6.53 11.11
N LEU A 12 12.31 -7.67 10.53
CA LEU A 12 13.25 -7.72 9.41
C LEU A 12 12.74 -6.95 8.18
N PHE A 13 11.46 -7.08 7.86
CA PHE A 13 10.86 -6.34 6.75
C PHE A 13 10.88 -4.82 6.99
N THR A 14 10.53 -4.38 8.20
CA THR A 14 10.59 -2.95 8.56
C THR A 14 12.03 -2.42 8.58
N VAL A 15 12.97 -3.20 9.09
CA VAL A 15 14.42 -2.87 9.04
C VAL A 15 14.89 -2.69 7.61
N PHE A 16 14.54 -3.61 6.72
CA PHE A 16 14.90 -3.53 5.31
C PHE A 16 14.34 -2.25 4.66
N ILE A 17 13.08 -1.93 4.92
CA ILE A 17 12.45 -0.70 4.38
C ILE A 17 13.17 0.54 4.93
N ILE A 18 13.41 0.62 6.24
CA ILE A 18 14.06 1.78 6.87
C ILE A 18 15.46 1.99 6.28
N ILE A 19 16.27 0.94 6.18
CA ILE A 19 17.61 1.03 5.61
C ILE A 19 17.55 1.47 4.14
N SER A 20 16.66 0.87 3.35
CA SER A 20 16.51 1.20 1.93
C SER A 20 16.07 2.65 1.72
N VAL A 21 15.05 3.09 2.45
CA VAL A 21 14.55 4.47 2.37
C VAL A 21 15.60 5.46 2.87
N SER A 22 16.28 5.15 3.99
CA SER A 22 17.35 6.00 4.52
C SER A 22 18.51 6.14 3.52
N ALA A 23 18.92 5.06 2.88
CA ALA A 23 19.97 5.08 1.86
C ALA A 23 19.59 5.95 0.65
N VAL A 24 18.38 5.76 0.11
CA VAL A 24 17.88 6.56 -1.01
C VAL A 24 17.77 8.04 -0.63
N LEU A 25 17.22 8.32 0.55
CA LEU A 25 17.05 9.69 1.04
C LEU A 25 18.40 10.37 1.25
N THR A 26 19.36 9.68 1.84
CA THR A 26 20.72 10.20 2.06
C THR A 26 21.40 10.54 0.72
N VAL A 27 21.37 9.62 -0.25
CA VAL A 27 21.95 9.88 -1.58
C VAL A 27 21.25 11.06 -2.25
N THR A 28 19.93 11.16 -2.15
CA THR A 28 19.16 12.26 -2.75
C THR A 28 19.50 13.59 -2.10
N VAL A 29 19.54 13.65 -0.77
CA VAL A 29 19.87 14.87 -0.02
C VAL A 29 21.30 15.32 -0.32
N VAL A 30 22.26 14.41 -0.33
CA VAL A 30 23.67 14.74 -0.66
C VAL A 30 23.76 15.30 -2.09
N ARG A 31 23.15 14.66 -3.09
CA ARG A 31 23.14 15.15 -4.48
C ARG A 31 22.47 16.52 -4.61
N MET A 32 21.32 16.69 -3.96
CA MET A 32 20.58 17.95 -4.01
C MET A 32 21.34 19.08 -3.31
N SER A 33 21.99 18.79 -2.18
CA SER A 33 22.86 19.73 -1.47
C SER A 33 24.07 20.14 -2.32
N GLU A 34 24.71 19.16 -2.97
CA GLU A 34 25.82 19.41 -3.91
C GLU A 34 25.39 20.32 -5.07
N GLN A 35 24.28 20.01 -5.72
CA GLN A 35 23.76 20.83 -6.82
C GLN A 35 23.41 22.25 -6.37
N PHE A 36 22.71 22.38 -5.27
CA PHE A 36 22.35 23.68 -4.70
C PHE A 36 23.58 24.52 -4.34
N PHE A 37 24.61 23.87 -3.80
CA PHE A 37 25.86 24.56 -3.50
C PHE A 37 26.54 25.03 -4.78
N ILE A 38 26.69 24.15 -5.80
CA ILE A 38 27.30 24.53 -7.11
C ILE A 38 26.59 25.75 -7.67
N ASP A 39 25.25 25.75 -7.70
CA ASP A 39 24.48 26.86 -8.25
C ASP A 39 24.75 28.17 -7.47
N ARG A 40 24.66 28.11 -6.14
CA ARG A 40 24.87 29.28 -5.29
C ARG A 40 26.31 29.79 -5.31
N PHE A 41 27.26 28.88 -5.27
CA PHE A 41 28.67 29.18 -5.33
C PHE A 41 29.05 29.80 -6.71
N SER A 42 28.52 29.24 -7.80
CA SER A 42 28.74 29.75 -9.15
C SER A 42 28.15 31.15 -9.35
N ILE A 43 26.95 31.41 -8.85
CA ILE A 43 26.33 32.75 -8.86
C ILE A 43 27.20 33.76 -8.08
N THR A 44 27.74 33.37 -6.94
CA THR A 44 28.59 34.23 -6.13
C THR A 44 29.90 34.51 -6.82
N ASN A 45 30.56 33.49 -7.36
CA ASN A 45 31.80 33.63 -8.09
C ASN A 45 31.62 34.39 -9.42
N SER A 46 30.48 34.26 -10.08
CA SER A 46 30.13 35.09 -11.24
C SER A 46 30.14 36.60 -10.92
N LYS A 47 29.66 36.98 -9.73
CA LYS A 47 29.74 38.39 -9.27
C LYS A 47 31.20 38.83 -9.05
N VAL A 48 32.01 37.92 -8.48
CA VAL A 48 33.44 38.18 -8.28
C VAL A 48 34.15 38.37 -9.63
N ILE A 49 33.88 37.50 -10.60
CA ILE A 49 34.44 37.63 -11.95
C ILE A 49 34.05 38.96 -12.59
N ASN A 50 32.80 39.38 -12.45
CA ASN A 50 32.36 40.67 -12.96
C ASN A 50 33.11 41.84 -12.28
N GLN A 51 33.40 41.75 -10.99
CA GLN A 51 34.22 42.77 -10.31
C GLN A 51 35.67 42.78 -10.83
N VAL A 52 36.22 41.61 -11.11
CA VAL A 52 37.53 41.51 -11.76
C VAL A 52 37.48 42.13 -13.16
N LYS A 53 36.45 41.83 -13.96
CA LYS A 53 36.21 42.44 -15.28
C LYS A 53 36.17 43.96 -15.18
N ASP A 54 35.45 44.52 -14.22
CA ASP A 54 35.35 45.98 -14.00
C ASP A 54 36.73 46.58 -13.70
N SER A 55 37.61 45.87 -12.98
CA SER A 55 38.99 46.27 -12.75
C SER A 55 39.80 46.28 -14.03
N PHE A 56 39.67 45.27 -14.88
CA PHE A 56 40.28 45.25 -16.21
C PHE A 56 39.78 46.39 -17.11
N GLU A 57 38.48 46.62 -17.14
CA GLU A 57 37.90 47.71 -17.95
C GLU A 57 38.34 49.11 -17.44
N SER A 58 38.46 49.29 -16.14
CA SER A 58 39.01 50.53 -15.55
C SER A 58 40.46 50.76 -15.96
N PHE A 59 41.28 49.71 -15.95
CA PHE A 59 42.64 49.75 -16.45
C PHE A 59 42.67 50.07 -17.94
N HIS A 60 41.87 49.39 -18.77
CA HIS A 60 41.75 49.69 -20.21
C HIS A 60 41.38 51.14 -20.46
N TYR A 61 40.44 51.69 -19.69
CA TYR A 61 40.04 53.10 -19.80
C TYR A 61 41.22 54.04 -19.58
N SER A 62 42.10 53.77 -18.59
CA SER A 62 43.32 54.53 -18.33
C SER A 62 44.30 54.47 -19.51
N ILE A 63 44.50 53.26 -20.11
CA ILE A 63 45.35 53.10 -21.32
C ILE A 63 44.75 53.86 -22.51
N VAL A 64 43.44 53.82 -22.72
CA VAL A 64 42.77 54.53 -23.83
C VAL A 64 42.90 56.05 -23.67
N ASN A 65 42.69 56.55 -22.46
CA ASN A 65 42.86 58.00 -22.19
C ASN A 65 44.29 58.46 -22.49
N THR A 66 45.24 57.73 -21.91
CA THR A 66 46.68 58.04 -22.20
C THR A 66 46.97 57.95 -23.69
N SER A 67 46.50 56.93 -24.37
CA SER A 67 46.67 56.77 -25.86
C SER A 67 46.04 57.95 -26.60
N ASN A 68 44.83 58.39 -26.21
CA ASN A 68 44.14 59.51 -26.87
C ASN A 68 44.86 60.83 -26.64
N GLU A 69 45.37 61.07 -25.44
CA GLU A 69 46.22 62.25 -25.18
C GLU A 69 47.46 62.30 -26.06
N VAL A 70 48.14 61.12 -26.19
CA VAL A 70 49.32 61.06 -27.13
C VAL A 70 48.87 61.32 -28.56
N LEU A 71 47.74 60.75 -29.01
CA LEU A 71 47.22 60.94 -30.37
C LEU A 71 46.81 62.41 -30.68
N GLN A 72 46.32 63.13 -29.66
CA GLN A 72 45.84 64.48 -29.81
C GLN A 72 46.99 65.53 -29.66
N ASN A 73 48.08 65.13 -29.03
CA ASN A 73 49.17 66.04 -28.72
C ASN A 73 49.92 66.46 -29.98
N GLY A 74 49.79 67.72 -30.41
CA GLY A 74 50.43 68.25 -31.61
C GLY A 74 51.96 68.35 -31.50
N ALA A 75 52.49 68.48 -30.26
CA ALA A 75 53.96 68.51 -30.06
C ALA A 75 54.52 67.07 -30.29
N VAL A 76 53.85 66.01 -29.75
CA VAL A 76 54.27 64.63 -30.00
C VAL A 76 54.25 64.30 -31.50
N LYS A 77 53.18 64.69 -32.22
CA LYS A 77 53.08 64.45 -33.66
C LYS A 77 54.22 65.14 -34.48
N ARG A 78 54.58 66.36 -34.13
CA ARG A 78 55.69 67.06 -34.79
C ARG A 78 57.02 66.36 -34.56
N ILE A 79 57.29 65.99 -33.30
CA ILE A 79 58.51 65.27 -32.92
C ILE A 79 58.65 63.94 -33.70
N LEU A 80 57.57 63.24 -33.97
CA LEU A 80 57.56 61.94 -34.68
C LEU A 80 57.60 62.10 -36.22
N SER A 81 57.41 63.29 -36.75
CA SER A 81 57.29 63.55 -38.21
C SER A 81 58.45 64.23 -38.80
N ASP A 82 59.08 65.15 -38.09
CA ASP A 82 60.10 66.05 -38.64
C ASP A 82 61.44 65.32 -38.74
N ARG A 83 62.16 65.54 -39.84
CA ARG A 83 63.57 65.10 -40.00
C ARG A 83 64.45 66.11 -39.26
N GLU A 84 65.16 65.63 -38.28
CA GLU A 84 65.95 66.43 -37.36
C GLU A 84 67.42 66.11 -37.48
N THR A 85 68.26 67.11 -37.23
CA THR A 85 69.68 66.93 -36.99
C THR A 85 69.93 66.24 -35.65
N GLU A 86 71.10 65.70 -35.41
CA GLU A 86 71.46 64.99 -34.16
C GLU A 86 71.27 65.88 -32.89
N TYR A 87 71.55 67.17 -33.01
CA TYR A 87 71.32 68.14 -31.93
C TYR A 87 69.82 68.37 -31.70
N GLU A 88 69.01 68.48 -32.71
CA GLU A 88 67.58 68.68 -32.63
C GLU A 88 66.88 67.42 -32.04
N GLN A 89 67.42 66.23 -32.35
CA GLN A 89 66.91 64.94 -31.78
C GLN A 89 67.04 64.93 -30.25
N MET A 90 68.13 65.43 -29.69
CA MET A 90 68.32 65.52 -28.24
C MET A 90 67.27 66.44 -27.56
N ILE A 91 67.00 67.59 -28.21
CA ILE A 91 65.96 68.50 -27.73
C ILE A 91 64.60 67.89 -27.86
N SER A 92 64.31 67.24 -28.93
CA SER A 92 63.06 66.54 -29.19
C SER A 92 62.82 65.37 -28.21
N TYR A 93 63.86 64.63 -27.84
CA TYR A 93 63.83 63.59 -26.85
C TYR A 93 63.45 64.18 -25.47
N PHE A 94 64.07 65.30 -25.06
CA PHE A 94 63.72 65.97 -23.81
C PHE A 94 62.28 66.53 -23.82
N ASN A 95 61.84 67.10 -24.93
CA ASN A 95 60.48 67.58 -25.10
C ASN A 95 59.47 66.41 -25.04
N MET A 96 59.82 65.27 -25.67
CA MET A 96 59.02 64.08 -25.59
C MET A 96 58.89 63.60 -24.14
N TYR A 97 59.99 63.57 -23.37
CA TYR A 97 60.01 63.24 -21.97
C TYR A 97 59.08 64.15 -21.16
N GLN A 98 59.11 65.45 -21.35
CA GLN A 98 58.27 66.45 -20.68
C GLN A 98 56.78 66.22 -21.04
N GLN A 99 56.43 65.92 -22.27
CA GLN A 99 55.07 65.66 -22.70
C GLN A 99 54.57 64.34 -22.13
N MET A 100 55.40 63.32 -22.22
CA MET A 100 55.00 61.96 -21.73
C MET A 100 54.79 61.92 -20.23
N ASN A 101 55.65 62.59 -19.41
CA ASN A 101 55.47 62.68 -17.99
C ASN A 101 54.09 63.28 -17.59
N ARG A 102 53.63 64.25 -18.38
CA ARG A 102 52.29 64.85 -18.14
C ARG A 102 51.16 63.89 -18.53
N ILE A 103 51.31 63.19 -19.62
CA ILE A 103 50.32 62.30 -20.21
C ILE A 103 50.18 61.01 -19.38
N THR A 104 51.32 60.52 -18.86
CA THR A 104 51.32 59.22 -18.09
C THR A 104 50.65 59.31 -16.74
N SER A 105 50.27 60.48 -16.24
CA SER A 105 49.61 60.64 -14.95
C SER A 105 48.31 59.80 -14.82
N TYR A 106 47.66 59.46 -15.93
CA TYR A 106 46.49 58.53 -15.91
C TYR A 106 46.84 57.07 -15.55
N LEU A 107 48.16 56.75 -15.65
CA LEU A 107 48.66 55.41 -15.36
C LEU A 107 49.45 55.29 -14.06
N ASP A 108 49.49 56.36 -13.24
CA ASP A 108 50.31 56.43 -11.99
C ASP A 108 49.94 55.29 -10.99
N ALA A 109 48.73 54.73 -11.11
CA ALA A 109 48.33 53.59 -10.32
C ALA A 109 48.84 52.22 -10.82
N TYR A 110 49.50 52.23 -11.98
CA TYR A 110 49.90 51.01 -12.68
C TYR A 110 51.35 51.07 -13.15
N GLU A 111 52.05 49.96 -13.06
CA GLU A 111 53.42 49.89 -13.62
C GLU A 111 53.31 49.56 -15.11
N VAL A 112 53.51 50.52 -15.95
CA VAL A 112 53.40 50.41 -17.42
C VAL A 112 54.58 51.09 -18.11
N GLY A 113 55.34 50.35 -18.92
CA GLY A 113 56.35 50.89 -19.78
C GLY A 113 55.77 51.42 -21.10
N ILE A 114 56.00 52.64 -21.43
CA ILE A 114 55.52 53.25 -22.68
C ILE A 114 56.63 53.35 -23.70
N VAL A 115 56.41 52.87 -24.90
CA VAL A 115 57.32 53.01 -26.04
C VAL A 115 56.56 53.68 -27.16
N VAL A 116 57.19 54.73 -27.74
CA VAL A 116 56.66 55.45 -28.88
C VAL A 116 57.70 55.38 -29.99
N THR A 117 57.30 54.92 -31.18
CA THR A 117 58.15 54.82 -32.33
C THR A 117 57.69 55.76 -33.45
N GLY A 118 58.58 56.58 -33.96
CA GLY A 118 58.27 57.53 -35.02
C GLY A 118 58.65 57.04 -36.43
N LYS A 119 57.97 57.57 -37.44
CA LYS A 119 58.34 57.29 -38.86
C LYS A 119 59.66 57.94 -39.28
N ASN A 120 60.07 58.97 -38.57
CA ASN A 120 61.37 59.65 -38.79
C ASN A 120 62.54 58.87 -38.19
N GLY A 121 62.28 57.76 -37.51
CA GLY A 121 63.28 56.92 -36.85
C GLY A 121 63.53 57.25 -35.39
N MET A 122 62.80 58.22 -34.82
CA MET A 122 62.84 58.54 -33.40
C MET A 122 62.11 57.48 -32.64
N ASP A 123 62.74 56.93 -31.59
CA ASP A 123 62.16 55.96 -30.69
C ASP A 123 62.34 56.44 -29.22
N TYR A 124 61.27 56.58 -28.52
CA TYR A 124 61.23 57.03 -27.13
C TYR A 124 60.66 55.91 -26.20
N ALA A 125 61.23 55.71 -25.02
CA ALA A 125 60.70 54.83 -23.99
C ALA A 125 60.75 55.52 -22.65
N THR A 126 59.67 55.37 -21.84
CA THR A 126 59.64 55.88 -20.49
C THR A 126 60.62 55.16 -19.56
N ASP A 127 60.74 53.83 -19.73
CA ASP A 127 61.67 52.97 -19.03
C ASP A 127 62.11 51.84 -19.95
N ARG A 128 63.36 51.94 -20.48
CA ARG A 128 63.91 50.95 -21.40
C ARG A 128 64.12 49.56 -20.74
N PRO A 129 64.66 49.47 -19.53
CA PRO A 129 64.84 48.22 -18.84
C PRO A 129 63.52 47.48 -18.55
N TYR A 130 62.41 48.20 -18.39
CA TYR A 130 61.11 47.60 -18.01
C TYR A 130 60.61 46.66 -19.11
N TRP A 131 60.66 47.05 -20.38
CA TRP A 131 60.40 46.20 -21.54
C TRP A 131 61.63 46.10 -22.43
N PRO A 132 62.43 45.06 -22.23
CA PRO A 132 63.76 44.98 -22.90
C PRO A 132 63.62 44.47 -24.33
N ILE A 133 63.02 45.32 -25.17
CA ILE A 133 62.94 45.13 -26.62
C ILE A 133 63.79 46.17 -27.28
N THR A 134 64.63 45.74 -28.22
CA THR A 134 65.37 46.70 -29.05
C THR A 134 64.44 47.28 -30.11
N ASP A 135 64.79 48.52 -30.60
CA ASP A 135 63.96 49.19 -31.60
C ASP A 135 63.92 48.38 -32.90
N GLU A 136 65.02 47.70 -33.26
CA GLU A 136 65.10 46.84 -34.44
C GLU A 136 64.22 45.59 -34.28
N GLU A 137 64.22 44.94 -33.11
CA GLU A 137 63.37 43.80 -32.83
C GLU A 137 61.90 44.21 -32.88
N LEU A 138 61.54 45.36 -32.27
CA LEU A 138 60.15 45.86 -32.26
C LEU A 138 59.69 46.13 -33.71
N ARG A 139 60.52 46.74 -34.54
CA ARG A 139 60.18 46.98 -35.96
C ARG A 139 59.92 45.71 -36.75
N ARG A 140 60.55 44.58 -36.38
CA ARG A 140 60.40 43.29 -37.05
C ARG A 140 59.32 42.42 -36.36
N SER A 141 58.84 42.82 -35.23
CA SER A 141 57.94 42.02 -34.39
C SER A 141 56.58 41.74 -35.03
N ALA A 142 55.94 40.65 -34.59
CA ALA A 142 54.53 40.34 -34.90
C ALA A 142 53.60 41.38 -34.31
N ILE A 143 53.99 41.96 -33.17
CA ILE A 143 53.18 42.98 -32.45
C ILE A 143 52.99 44.18 -33.40
N ARG A 144 54.07 44.71 -33.98
CA ARG A 144 54.02 45.84 -34.92
C ARG A 144 53.17 45.49 -36.15
N LYS A 145 53.37 44.30 -36.76
CA LYS A 145 52.61 43.88 -37.94
C LYS A 145 51.09 43.88 -37.66
N ASN A 146 50.66 43.36 -36.50
CA ASN A 146 49.26 43.29 -36.12
C ASN A 146 48.73 44.71 -35.87
N THR A 147 49.48 45.56 -35.18
CA THR A 147 49.08 46.95 -34.88
C THR A 147 48.83 47.72 -36.19
N LEU A 148 49.74 47.58 -37.19
CA LEU A 148 49.60 48.26 -38.49
C LEU A 148 48.43 47.66 -39.33
N ARG A 149 48.09 46.41 -39.16
CA ARG A 149 46.89 45.81 -39.81
C ARG A 149 45.61 46.41 -39.29
N ASN A 150 45.59 46.81 -38.01
CA ASN A 150 44.40 47.33 -37.33
C ASN A 150 44.66 48.72 -36.68
N PRO A 151 45.03 49.76 -37.48
CA PRO A 151 45.59 50.99 -36.97
C PRO A 151 44.64 51.85 -36.11
N LYS A 152 43.35 51.62 -36.23
CA LYS A 152 42.30 52.35 -35.44
C LYS A 152 41.99 51.75 -34.08
N ARG A 153 42.40 50.51 -33.85
CA ARG A 153 42.06 49.74 -32.63
C ARG A 153 43.29 49.64 -31.73
N LEU A 154 43.06 49.82 -30.44
CA LEU A 154 44.02 49.42 -29.43
C LEU A 154 43.95 47.90 -29.30
N MET A 155 45.11 47.23 -29.49
CA MET A 155 45.19 45.77 -29.48
C MET A 155 46.09 45.28 -28.37
N TYR A 156 45.59 44.25 -27.61
CA TYR A 156 46.42 43.60 -26.61
C TYR A 156 47.04 42.33 -27.18
N GLN A 157 48.33 42.18 -26.98
CA GLN A 157 49.12 41.08 -27.57
C GLN A 157 50.10 40.55 -26.52
N TYR A 158 50.27 39.22 -26.51
CA TYR A 158 51.25 38.59 -25.63
C TYR A 158 52.65 38.67 -26.20
N ASP A 159 53.64 38.98 -25.35
CA ASP A 159 55.03 39.02 -25.64
C ASP A 159 55.91 38.34 -24.61
N TYR A 160 56.80 37.49 -25.01
CA TYR A 160 57.72 36.78 -24.13
C TYR A 160 59.14 37.21 -24.36
N ARG A 161 59.81 37.64 -23.29
CA ARG A 161 61.19 38.12 -23.33
C ARG A 161 62.16 37.17 -22.65
N PRO A 162 62.85 36.27 -23.34
CA PRO A 162 63.87 35.41 -22.76
C PRO A 162 65.12 36.26 -22.41
N GLY A 163 65.56 36.25 -21.16
CA GLY A 163 66.74 36.90 -20.69
C GLY A 163 67.34 36.21 -19.46
N LYS A 164 68.68 36.10 -19.38
CA LYS A 164 69.29 35.46 -18.21
C LYS A 164 69.26 36.35 -16.94
N GLU A 165 69.12 37.66 -17.13
CA GLU A 165 69.09 38.65 -16.03
C GLU A 165 67.70 39.03 -15.58
N ILE A 166 66.63 38.50 -16.23
CA ILE A 166 65.26 38.78 -15.92
C ILE A 166 64.70 37.60 -15.12
N GLU A 167 64.03 37.85 -13.99
CA GLU A 167 63.34 36.82 -13.25
C GLU A 167 62.27 36.14 -14.12
N LEU A 168 61.99 34.89 -13.87
CA LEU A 168 61.07 34.09 -14.72
C LEU A 168 59.69 34.75 -14.82
N ASP A 169 59.20 35.32 -13.75
CA ASP A 169 57.89 36.00 -13.68
C ASP A 169 57.83 37.32 -14.44
N ASP A 170 58.99 37.99 -14.59
CA ASP A 170 59.07 39.28 -15.26
C ASP A 170 59.32 39.19 -16.81
N ARG A 171 59.34 37.96 -17.35
CA ARG A 171 59.56 37.72 -18.80
C ARG A 171 58.30 37.80 -19.64
N ASN A 172 57.15 37.79 -19.03
CA ASN A 172 55.84 37.75 -19.68
C ASN A 172 55.24 39.15 -19.73
N PHE A 173 54.90 39.62 -20.91
CA PHE A 173 54.30 40.92 -21.11
C PHE A 173 53.01 40.85 -21.87
N ILE A 174 52.07 41.71 -21.52
CA ILE A 174 50.90 42.03 -22.31
C ILE A 174 51.11 43.42 -22.87
N VAL A 175 51.12 43.49 -24.17
CA VAL A 175 51.46 44.75 -24.88
C VAL A 175 50.19 45.31 -25.53
N ALA A 176 49.70 46.44 -24.99
CA ALA A 176 48.65 47.21 -25.65
C ALA A 176 49.32 48.11 -26.71
N SER A 177 48.86 48.05 -27.94
CA SER A 177 49.49 48.77 -29.04
C SER A 177 48.47 49.44 -29.96
N ARG A 178 48.84 50.63 -30.47
CA ARG A 178 48.00 51.40 -31.39
C ARG A 178 48.86 52.26 -32.34
N ALA A 179 48.43 52.41 -33.61
CA ALA A 179 49.04 53.35 -34.51
C ALA A 179 48.70 54.82 -34.20
N ILE A 180 49.67 55.68 -34.18
CA ILE A 180 49.52 57.15 -34.08
C ILE A 180 49.15 57.68 -35.46
N ARG A 181 47.85 57.72 -35.74
CA ARG A 181 47.33 58.09 -37.07
C ARG A 181 46.39 59.28 -36.94
N GLU A 182 46.49 60.21 -37.92
CA GLU A 182 45.52 61.29 -37.98
C GLU A 182 44.18 60.82 -38.50
N PRO A 183 43.10 61.08 -37.76
CA PRO A 183 41.79 60.52 -38.10
C PRO A 183 41.23 60.95 -39.45
N ILE A 184 41.54 62.19 -39.89
CA ILE A 184 40.98 62.78 -41.12
C ILE A 184 41.83 62.44 -42.32
N SER A 185 43.13 62.72 -42.27
CA SER A 185 44.04 62.53 -43.40
C SER A 185 44.54 61.10 -43.59
N GLY A 186 44.36 60.28 -42.54
CA GLY A 186 44.90 58.93 -42.52
C GLY A 186 46.42 58.83 -42.44
N ARG A 187 47.13 59.97 -42.23
CA ARG A 187 48.58 60.04 -42.13
C ARG A 187 49.10 59.36 -40.88
N ASP A 188 50.02 58.42 -41.01
CA ASP A 188 50.63 57.73 -39.87
C ASP A 188 51.83 58.51 -39.40
N PHE A 189 51.98 58.75 -38.13
CA PHE A 189 53.09 59.38 -37.45
C PHE A 189 54.05 58.39 -36.81
N GLY A 190 53.53 57.23 -36.37
CA GLY A 190 54.30 56.21 -35.67
C GLY A 190 53.39 55.20 -34.97
N GLU A 191 53.93 54.47 -34.03
CA GLU A 191 53.20 53.50 -33.21
C GLU A 191 53.42 53.77 -31.71
N LEU A 192 52.40 53.50 -30.90
CA LEU A 192 52.41 53.61 -29.46
C LEU A 192 52.18 52.22 -28.82
N TYR A 193 53.04 51.89 -27.87
CA TYR A 193 53.01 50.60 -27.15
C TYR A 193 52.98 50.86 -25.64
N PHE A 194 52.11 50.14 -24.93
CA PHE A 194 52.05 50.05 -23.48
C PHE A 194 52.47 48.66 -23.12
N ALA A 195 53.63 48.47 -22.57
CA ALA A 195 54.10 47.18 -22.09
C ALA A 195 53.74 47.02 -20.62
N ILE A 196 53.02 45.99 -20.32
CA ILE A 196 52.55 45.67 -19.01
C ILE A 196 53.12 44.29 -18.64
N GLN A 197 53.85 44.19 -17.52
CA GLN A 197 54.26 42.87 -17.01
C GLN A 197 53.05 42.05 -16.61
N GLU A 198 53.08 40.76 -16.86
CA GLU A 198 51.95 39.85 -16.51
C GLU A 198 51.58 39.94 -15.02
N LYS A 199 52.56 40.12 -14.14
CA LYS A 199 52.31 40.30 -12.70
C LYS A 199 51.36 41.46 -12.37
N GLU A 200 51.34 42.53 -13.21
CA GLU A 200 50.40 43.63 -13.05
C GLU A 200 48.97 43.22 -13.40
N PHE A 201 48.77 42.44 -14.45
CA PHE A 201 47.49 41.83 -14.78
C PHE A 201 47.04 40.88 -13.67
N ARG A 202 47.95 40.11 -13.11
CA ARG A 202 47.68 39.17 -12.02
C ARG A 202 47.13 39.88 -10.77
N LYS A 203 47.54 41.12 -10.49
CA LYS A 203 47.02 41.91 -9.36
C LYS A 203 45.52 42.11 -9.40
N PHE A 204 44.87 42.17 -10.57
CA PHE A 204 43.44 42.37 -10.70
C PHE A 204 42.62 41.20 -10.15
N TYR A 205 43.17 39.99 -10.13
CA TYR A 205 42.47 38.80 -9.67
C TYR A 205 43.20 38.01 -8.56
N ALA A 206 44.40 38.40 -8.18
CA ALA A 206 45.18 37.63 -7.19
C ALA A 206 44.50 37.48 -5.84
N SER A 207 43.73 38.48 -5.40
CA SER A 207 42.96 38.43 -4.15
C SER A 207 41.76 37.47 -4.19
N TYR A 208 41.37 37.00 -5.37
CA TYR A 208 40.26 36.10 -5.59
C TYR A 208 40.71 34.66 -5.90
N THR A 209 42.02 34.40 -5.87
CA THR A 209 42.59 33.08 -6.07
C THR A 209 42.87 32.40 -4.71
N SER A 210 42.69 31.10 -4.65
CA SER A 210 42.97 30.26 -3.47
C SER A 210 43.39 28.86 -3.95
N PRO A 211 43.94 28.02 -3.08
CA PRO A 211 44.14 26.61 -3.44
C PRO A 211 42.89 26.02 -4.06
N GLY A 212 43.00 25.43 -5.25
CA GLY A 212 41.85 24.85 -5.99
C GLY A 212 41.02 25.88 -6.77
N ASN A 213 41.30 27.19 -6.66
CA ASN A 213 40.63 28.24 -7.44
C ASN A 213 41.64 28.94 -8.31
N HIS A 214 41.59 28.73 -9.62
CA HIS A 214 42.54 29.21 -10.58
C HIS A 214 41.90 30.17 -11.59
N VAL A 215 42.60 31.27 -11.87
CA VAL A 215 42.17 32.23 -12.87
C VAL A 215 43.10 32.16 -14.07
N PHE A 216 42.51 32.20 -15.28
CA PHE A 216 43.21 32.27 -16.55
C PHE A 216 42.63 33.38 -17.41
N VAL A 217 43.50 34.14 -18.08
CA VAL A 217 43.12 35.11 -19.10
C VAL A 217 43.67 34.61 -20.43
N THR A 218 42.79 34.35 -21.39
CA THR A 218 43.19 33.73 -22.67
C THR A 218 42.60 34.46 -23.86
N ASN A 219 43.22 34.28 -25.02
CA ASN A 219 42.56 34.65 -26.27
C ASN A 219 41.66 33.53 -26.79
N LYS A 220 40.91 33.79 -27.85
CA LYS A 220 40.00 32.82 -28.49
C LYS A 220 40.69 31.52 -28.95
N SER A 221 42.01 31.58 -29.23
CA SER A 221 42.79 30.39 -29.61
C SER A 221 43.28 29.57 -28.43
N GLY A 222 42.97 29.97 -27.18
CA GLY A 222 43.38 29.29 -25.97
C GLY A 222 44.79 29.60 -25.49
N VAL A 223 45.46 30.63 -26.04
CA VAL A 223 46.76 31.10 -25.55
C VAL A 223 46.58 31.85 -24.24
N ILE A 224 47.30 31.43 -23.21
CA ILE A 224 47.19 31.99 -21.85
C ILE A 224 48.08 33.23 -21.74
N PHE A 225 47.45 34.38 -21.56
CA PHE A 225 48.13 35.69 -21.40
C PHE A 225 48.52 35.94 -19.94
N SER A 226 47.69 35.53 -19.04
CA SER A 226 47.89 35.66 -17.59
C SER A 226 47.23 34.53 -16.84
N SER A 227 47.83 34.09 -15.75
CA SER A 227 47.30 33.00 -14.93
C SER A 227 47.80 33.05 -13.49
N SER A 228 46.97 32.60 -12.57
CA SER A 228 47.40 32.27 -11.20
C SER A 228 48.40 31.10 -11.15
N ARG A 229 48.50 30.34 -12.25
CA ARG A 229 49.51 29.29 -12.48
C ARG A 229 50.55 29.80 -13.49
N SER A 230 51.64 30.37 -12.99
CA SER A 230 52.69 31.00 -13.80
C SER A 230 53.34 30.01 -14.78
N ASP A 231 53.37 28.71 -14.47
CA ASP A 231 53.92 27.65 -15.31
C ASP A 231 53.17 27.46 -16.65
N LEU A 232 51.94 27.97 -16.76
CA LEU A 232 51.08 27.83 -17.93
C LEU A 232 51.02 29.06 -18.81
N ILE A 233 51.59 30.19 -18.36
CA ILE A 233 51.57 31.45 -19.13
C ILE A 233 52.31 31.28 -20.45
N GLY A 234 51.76 31.82 -21.52
CA GLY A 234 52.26 31.71 -22.88
C GLY A 234 52.00 30.39 -23.59
N ARG A 235 51.45 29.39 -22.87
CA ARG A 235 51.07 28.10 -23.47
C ARG A 235 49.66 28.17 -24.05
N THR A 236 49.36 27.25 -24.94
CA THR A 236 48.02 27.07 -25.50
C THR A 236 47.32 25.91 -24.81
N SER A 237 46.15 26.16 -24.27
CA SER A 237 45.31 25.12 -23.66
C SER A 237 44.16 24.75 -24.60
N ALA A 238 44.08 23.47 -24.96
CA ALA A 238 42.98 22.93 -25.77
C ALA A 238 41.65 22.96 -25.00
N ASP A 239 41.70 22.72 -23.67
CA ASP A 239 40.51 22.74 -22.82
C ASP A 239 39.92 24.15 -22.75
N LEU A 240 40.74 25.18 -22.50
CA LEU A 240 40.25 26.55 -22.43
C LEU A 240 39.67 27.03 -23.77
N ARG A 241 40.27 26.61 -24.89
CA ARG A 241 39.72 26.91 -26.22
C ARG A 241 38.35 26.24 -26.39
N ARG A 242 38.21 24.96 -26.03
CA ARG A 242 36.93 24.24 -26.08
C ARG A 242 35.87 24.94 -25.24
N TYR A 243 36.19 25.30 -23.99
CA TYR A 243 35.25 26.00 -23.10
C TYR A 243 34.90 27.40 -23.60
N THR A 244 35.79 28.10 -24.30
CA THR A 244 35.46 29.36 -24.97
C THR A 244 34.33 29.14 -25.99
N GLU A 245 34.43 28.11 -26.82
CA GLU A 245 33.42 27.80 -27.85
C GLU A 245 32.09 27.32 -27.23
N GLU A 246 32.15 26.57 -26.11
CA GLU A 246 30.98 26.00 -25.45
C GLU A 246 30.20 27.01 -24.59
N LEU A 247 30.87 27.96 -23.93
CA LEU A 247 30.26 28.92 -23.00
C LEU A 247 29.91 30.27 -23.64
N GLU A 248 30.41 30.55 -24.87
CA GLU A 248 30.12 31.81 -25.53
C GLU A 248 28.62 31.97 -25.82
N GLY A 249 27.92 32.80 -25.02
CA GLY A 249 26.50 33.11 -25.17
C GLY A 249 25.52 32.11 -24.55
N THR A 250 25.97 31.19 -23.69
CA THR A 250 25.15 30.20 -23.03
C THR A 250 25.04 30.42 -21.50
N GLU A 251 25.31 29.42 -20.71
CA GLU A 251 25.18 29.48 -19.24
C GLU A 251 26.35 30.18 -18.56
N PRO A 252 26.13 30.80 -17.37
CA PRO A 252 27.17 31.53 -16.65
C PRO A 252 28.30 30.64 -16.13
N TYR A 253 28.09 29.33 -16.03
CA TYR A 253 29.10 28.35 -15.61
C TYR A 253 28.85 26.98 -16.24
N LYS A 254 29.86 26.12 -16.24
CA LYS A 254 29.76 24.72 -16.62
C LYS A 254 30.57 23.85 -15.65
N VAL A 255 30.05 22.67 -15.33
CA VAL A 255 30.85 21.64 -14.66
C VAL A 255 31.44 20.73 -15.71
N GLY A 256 32.75 20.59 -15.70
CA GLY A 256 33.46 19.81 -16.71
C GLY A 256 34.88 19.41 -16.31
N ASP A 257 35.46 18.53 -17.11
CA ASP A 257 36.86 18.09 -16.91
C ASP A 257 37.85 19.15 -17.32
N PHE A 258 38.76 19.51 -16.42
CA PHE A 258 39.90 20.33 -16.69
C PHE A 258 41.14 19.68 -16.08
N MET A 259 42.13 19.35 -16.95
CA MET A 259 43.37 18.66 -16.56
C MET A 259 43.13 17.32 -15.81
N GLY A 260 42.07 16.60 -16.17
CA GLY A 260 41.78 15.27 -15.62
C GLY A 260 41.00 15.24 -14.30
N LYS A 261 40.40 16.37 -13.89
CA LYS A 261 39.53 16.49 -12.70
C LYS A 261 38.28 17.31 -13.00
N ASP A 262 37.22 17.03 -12.24
CA ASP A 262 35.98 17.81 -12.31
C ASP A 262 36.18 19.21 -11.71
N HIS A 263 35.88 20.23 -12.49
CA HIS A 263 35.96 21.63 -12.09
C HIS A 263 34.65 22.36 -12.41
N ILE A 264 34.38 23.39 -11.62
CA ILE A 264 33.39 24.41 -11.96
C ILE A 264 34.09 25.48 -12.76
N ILE A 265 33.66 25.71 -13.99
CA ILE A 265 34.27 26.59 -14.95
C ILE A 265 33.33 27.76 -15.20
N LEU A 266 33.80 28.95 -14.83
CA LEU A 266 33.12 30.22 -15.13
C LEU A 266 33.93 30.95 -16.17
N MET A 267 33.27 31.64 -17.10
CA MET A 267 33.93 32.42 -18.15
C MET A 267 33.22 33.75 -18.32
N GLU A 268 34.02 34.78 -18.49
CA GLU A 268 33.55 36.11 -18.82
C GLU A 268 34.39 36.68 -19.98
N TYR A 269 33.73 37.28 -20.97
CA TYR A 269 34.41 37.92 -22.07
C TYR A 269 34.80 39.35 -21.71
N LEU A 270 36.04 39.73 -21.98
CA LEU A 270 36.62 41.06 -21.82
C LEU A 270 36.65 41.76 -23.18
N PRO A 271 35.60 42.50 -23.56
CA PRO A 271 35.46 43.03 -24.93
C PRO A 271 36.54 44.03 -25.31
N SER A 272 37.02 44.82 -24.36
CA SER A 272 38.07 45.83 -24.57
C SER A 272 39.42 45.20 -24.86
N PHE A 273 39.65 43.99 -24.35
CA PHE A 273 40.92 43.26 -24.54
C PHE A 273 40.88 42.22 -25.66
N ASP A 274 39.69 41.81 -26.08
CA ASP A 274 39.42 40.64 -26.92
C ASP A 274 39.99 39.35 -26.32
N LEU A 275 39.80 39.23 -24.99
CA LEU A 275 40.27 38.12 -24.17
C LEU A 275 39.10 37.51 -23.37
N TYR A 276 39.31 36.32 -22.87
CA TYR A 276 38.37 35.57 -22.04
C TYR A 276 39.01 35.37 -20.67
N LEU A 277 38.24 35.72 -19.63
CA LEU A 277 38.59 35.53 -18.23
C LEU A 277 37.91 34.25 -17.75
N PHE A 278 38.68 33.24 -17.39
CA PHE A 278 38.23 32.02 -16.80
C PHE A 278 38.51 32.01 -15.31
N ASN A 279 37.52 31.54 -14.54
CA ASN A 279 37.72 31.10 -13.16
C ASN A 279 37.38 29.61 -13.07
N ILE A 280 38.38 28.80 -12.74
CA ILE A 280 38.33 27.34 -12.73
C ILE A 280 38.53 26.89 -11.29
N ILE A 281 37.49 26.23 -10.73
CA ILE A 281 37.44 25.89 -9.33
C ILE A 281 37.36 24.37 -9.21
N ASP A 282 38.35 23.77 -8.56
CA ASP A 282 38.38 22.34 -8.27
C ASP A 282 37.19 21.98 -7.40
N LYS A 283 36.34 21.11 -7.91
CA LYS A 283 35.11 20.68 -7.24
C LYS A 283 35.39 19.96 -5.91
N GLU A 284 36.43 19.13 -5.84
CA GLU A 284 36.76 18.41 -4.62
C GLU A 284 37.26 19.36 -3.52
N VAL A 285 38.05 20.37 -3.89
CA VAL A 285 38.56 21.34 -2.93
C VAL A 285 37.45 22.27 -2.47
N ALA A 286 36.60 22.73 -3.37
CA ALA A 286 35.47 23.60 -3.02
C ALA A 286 34.44 22.92 -2.11
N PHE A 287 34.27 21.60 -2.25
CA PHE A 287 33.28 20.79 -1.47
C PHE A 287 33.90 20.08 -0.28
N GLY A 288 35.17 19.68 -0.36
CA GLY A 288 35.81 18.80 0.64
C GLY A 288 35.77 19.37 2.06
N ASP A 289 35.88 20.70 2.19
CA ASP A 289 35.89 21.37 3.48
C ASP A 289 34.50 21.73 4.00
N LEU A 290 33.47 21.69 3.14
CA LEU A 290 32.11 22.16 3.49
C LEU A 290 31.16 21.04 3.87
N VAL A 291 31.38 19.83 3.36
CA VAL A 291 30.51 18.68 3.61
C VAL A 291 31.37 17.47 3.94
N ASP A 292 31.68 17.33 5.20
CA ASP A 292 32.30 16.08 5.68
C ASP A 292 31.30 14.94 5.54
N LYS A 293 31.48 14.15 4.47
CA LYS A 293 30.63 12.97 4.19
C LYS A 293 30.59 12.00 5.36
N SER A 294 31.65 12.00 6.18
CA SER A 294 31.75 11.14 7.35
C SER A 294 30.78 11.60 8.46
N ASP A 295 30.66 12.89 8.68
CA ASP A 295 29.77 13.47 9.68
C ASP A 295 28.29 13.23 9.32
N ILE A 296 27.93 13.43 8.05
CA ILE A 296 26.59 13.10 7.57
C ILE A 296 26.31 11.62 7.76
N ALA A 297 27.23 10.75 7.38
CA ALA A 297 27.07 9.31 7.54
C ALA A 297 26.89 8.92 9.03
N GLN A 298 27.67 9.50 9.93
CA GLN A 298 27.56 9.25 11.38
C GLN A 298 26.18 9.68 11.91
N ILE A 299 25.72 10.88 11.54
CA ILE A 299 24.40 11.39 11.96
C ILE A 299 23.29 10.47 11.43
N VAL A 300 23.33 10.07 10.16
CA VAL A 300 22.34 9.18 9.55
C VAL A 300 22.36 7.81 10.23
N ILE A 301 23.54 7.23 10.48
CA ILE A 301 23.68 5.96 11.21
C ILE A 301 23.06 6.07 12.60
N LEU A 302 23.35 7.14 13.33
CA LEU A 302 22.78 7.36 14.66
C LEU A 302 21.24 7.44 14.61
N ILE A 303 20.69 8.20 13.68
CA ILE A 303 19.24 8.31 13.49
C ILE A 303 18.63 6.94 13.16
N VAL A 304 19.25 6.18 12.25
CA VAL A 304 18.79 4.84 11.88
C VAL A 304 18.79 3.91 13.09
N ILE A 305 19.86 3.92 13.91
CA ILE A 305 19.95 3.12 15.14
C ILE A 305 18.81 3.47 16.10
N VAL A 306 18.54 4.76 16.32
CA VAL A 306 17.46 5.21 17.21
C VAL A 306 16.09 4.75 16.69
N ILE A 307 15.85 4.89 15.39
CA ILE A 307 14.58 4.44 14.77
C ILE A 307 14.44 2.92 14.90
N LEU A 308 15.50 2.15 14.64
CA LEU A 308 15.50 0.70 14.77
C LEU A 308 15.20 0.27 16.21
N PHE A 309 15.75 0.98 17.20
CA PHE A 309 15.48 0.73 18.61
C PHE A 309 13.99 0.97 18.94
N ILE A 310 13.44 2.09 18.51
CA ILE A 310 12.02 2.41 18.70
C ILE A 310 11.13 1.34 18.04
N VAL A 311 11.42 0.99 16.78
CA VAL A 311 10.67 -0.01 16.03
C VAL A 311 10.76 -1.39 16.68
N PHE A 312 11.94 -1.77 17.20
CA PHE A 312 12.13 -3.03 17.93
C PHE A 312 11.21 -3.11 19.16
N PHE A 313 11.19 -2.08 19.99
CA PHE A 313 10.37 -2.08 21.20
C PHE A 313 8.86 -2.01 20.86
N ALA A 314 8.47 -1.18 19.90
CA ALA A 314 7.09 -1.06 19.46
C ALA A 314 6.58 -2.41 18.88
N SER A 315 7.33 -3.01 17.98
CA SER A 315 6.99 -4.29 17.35
C SER A 315 6.95 -5.43 18.38
N ARG A 316 7.90 -5.46 19.32
CA ARG A 316 7.92 -6.45 20.39
C ARG A 316 6.71 -6.31 21.30
N ARG A 317 6.33 -5.08 21.68
CA ARG A 317 5.15 -4.81 22.52
C ARG A 317 3.87 -5.27 21.83
N LEU A 318 3.70 -4.94 20.54
CA LEU A 318 2.54 -5.32 19.75
C LEU A 318 2.42 -6.84 19.61
N THR A 319 3.53 -7.50 19.23
CA THR A 319 3.55 -8.95 19.01
C THR A 319 3.32 -9.73 20.29
N ASN A 320 3.90 -9.29 21.42
CA ASN A 320 3.66 -9.91 22.71
C ASN A 320 2.19 -9.81 23.12
N SER A 321 1.56 -8.64 22.92
CA SER A 321 0.14 -8.44 23.21
C SER A 321 -0.75 -9.38 22.38
N LEU A 322 -0.49 -9.49 21.06
CA LEU A 322 -1.20 -10.41 20.18
C LEU A 322 -0.97 -11.88 20.52
N SER A 323 0.27 -12.26 20.82
CA SER A 323 0.63 -13.64 21.19
C SER A 323 -0.03 -14.07 22.48
N THR A 324 -0.08 -13.18 23.48
CA THR A 324 -0.78 -13.43 24.74
C THR A 324 -2.27 -13.61 24.52
N LEU A 325 -2.89 -12.73 23.75
CA LEU A 325 -4.31 -12.82 23.39
C LEU A 325 -4.63 -14.13 22.66
N ALA A 326 -3.83 -14.48 21.63
CA ALA A 326 -4.00 -15.73 20.88
C ALA A 326 -3.85 -16.98 21.79
N SER A 327 -2.91 -16.94 22.73
CA SER A 327 -2.71 -18.01 23.71
C SER A 327 -3.91 -18.15 24.65
N GLN A 328 -4.48 -17.03 25.13
CA GLN A 328 -5.68 -17.03 25.98
C GLN A 328 -6.92 -17.55 25.24
N ILE A 329 -7.14 -17.11 23.99
CA ILE A 329 -8.22 -17.61 23.13
C ILE A 329 -8.08 -19.12 22.91
N SER A 330 -6.85 -19.60 22.59
CA SER A 330 -6.59 -21.03 22.43
C SER A 330 -6.76 -21.81 23.74
N GLY A 331 -6.48 -21.19 24.88
CA GLY A 331 -6.70 -21.75 26.21
C GLY A 331 -8.18 -21.88 26.54
N ALA A 332 -8.99 -20.85 26.26
CA ALA A 332 -10.44 -20.86 26.47
C ALA A 332 -11.12 -21.98 25.67
N ALA A 333 -10.68 -22.22 24.44
CA ALA A 333 -11.18 -23.32 23.61
C ALA A 333 -10.89 -24.72 24.17
N LYS A 334 -9.83 -24.87 24.97
CA LYS A 334 -9.47 -26.15 25.60
C LYS A 334 -10.20 -26.41 26.93
N HIS A 335 -10.78 -25.38 27.51
CA HIS A 335 -11.46 -25.43 28.81
C HIS A 335 -12.96 -25.14 28.67
N ASP A 336 -13.56 -25.72 27.64
CA ASP A 336 -15.01 -25.67 27.36
C ASP A 336 -15.59 -24.25 27.33
N PHE A 337 -14.78 -23.28 26.91
CA PHE A 337 -15.17 -21.87 26.76
C PHE A 337 -15.63 -21.17 28.05
N VAL A 338 -15.27 -21.68 29.22
CA VAL A 338 -15.66 -21.11 30.52
C VAL A 338 -14.82 -19.89 30.93
N GLN A 339 -13.57 -19.77 30.41
CA GLN A 339 -12.66 -18.70 30.81
C GLN A 339 -12.71 -17.51 29.87
N TYR A 340 -12.99 -16.33 30.41
CA TYR A 340 -12.88 -15.06 29.71
C TYR A 340 -11.43 -14.68 29.45
N VAL A 341 -11.19 -13.99 28.33
CA VAL A 341 -9.89 -13.46 27.97
C VAL A 341 -9.66 -12.13 28.71
N THR A 342 -8.48 -11.94 29.26
CA THR A 342 -8.13 -10.69 29.96
C THR A 342 -8.03 -9.53 28.97
N VAL A 343 -8.78 -8.45 29.22
CA VAL A 343 -8.77 -7.25 28.38
C VAL A 343 -7.50 -6.44 28.66
N GLY A 344 -6.45 -6.63 27.84
CA GLY A 344 -5.16 -5.97 28.00
C GLY A 344 -4.47 -5.68 26.67
N GLY A 345 -3.38 -4.89 26.72
CA GLY A 345 -2.56 -4.59 25.54
C GLY A 345 -2.95 -3.30 24.80
N THR A 346 -2.84 -3.31 23.45
CA THR A 346 -3.17 -2.16 22.59
C THR A 346 -4.68 -1.98 22.44
N TYR A 347 -5.10 -0.87 21.83
CA TYR A 347 -6.53 -0.61 21.57
C TYR A 347 -7.17 -1.75 20.75
N GLU A 348 -6.47 -2.22 19.71
CA GLU A 348 -6.96 -3.29 18.83
C GLU A 348 -7.08 -4.63 19.57
N THR A 349 -6.08 -4.98 20.38
CA THR A 349 -6.13 -6.23 21.17
C THR A 349 -7.20 -6.20 22.24
N LYS A 350 -7.45 -5.03 22.85
CA LYS A 350 -8.58 -4.84 23.77
C LYS A 350 -9.92 -5.03 23.07
N LYS A 351 -10.09 -4.44 21.87
CA LYS A 351 -11.30 -4.59 21.07
C LYS A 351 -11.57 -6.04 20.69
N ILE A 352 -10.53 -6.78 20.29
CA ILE A 352 -10.66 -8.21 19.99
C ILE A 352 -11.01 -9.00 21.24
N ALA A 353 -10.39 -8.71 22.40
CA ALA A 353 -10.70 -9.37 23.66
C ALA A 353 -12.14 -9.14 24.10
N HIS A 354 -12.65 -7.91 23.98
CA HIS A 354 -14.07 -7.62 24.26
C HIS A 354 -15.02 -8.36 23.31
N ALA A 355 -14.74 -8.32 22.00
CA ALA A 355 -15.58 -9.02 21.02
C ALA A 355 -15.60 -10.54 21.26
N PHE A 356 -14.45 -11.12 21.63
CA PHE A 356 -14.36 -12.54 21.97
C PHE A 356 -15.15 -12.86 23.25
N ASN A 357 -15.04 -12.03 24.31
CA ASN A 357 -15.79 -12.22 25.54
C ASN A 357 -17.31 -12.10 25.32
N SER A 358 -17.77 -11.12 24.51
CA SER A 358 -19.18 -11.00 24.12
C SER A 358 -19.68 -12.23 23.35
N MET A 359 -18.85 -12.80 22.48
CA MET A 359 -19.17 -14.04 21.79
C MET A 359 -19.27 -15.23 22.76
N LEU A 360 -18.46 -15.26 23.84
CA LEU A 360 -18.58 -16.29 24.89
C LEU A 360 -19.88 -16.13 25.67
N ASP A 361 -20.28 -14.89 25.97
CA ASP A 361 -21.57 -14.63 26.64
C ASP A 361 -22.74 -15.17 25.79
N GLU A 362 -22.78 -14.81 24.49
CA GLU A 362 -23.81 -15.31 23.57
C GLU A 362 -23.81 -16.85 23.45
N LEU A 363 -22.61 -17.45 23.47
CA LEU A 363 -22.47 -18.90 23.40
C LEU A 363 -23.00 -19.58 24.66
N HIS A 364 -22.75 -19.02 25.84
CA HIS A 364 -23.31 -19.54 27.12
C HIS A 364 -24.83 -19.44 27.13
N ASP A 365 -25.40 -18.30 26.74
CA ASP A 365 -26.84 -18.10 26.65
C ASP A 365 -27.47 -19.12 25.68
N TYR A 366 -26.85 -19.35 24.54
CA TYR A 366 -27.33 -20.30 23.54
C TYR A 366 -27.28 -21.77 24.04
N VAL A 367 -26.22 -22.14 24.77
CA VAL A 367 -26.08 -23.47 25.37
C VAL A 367 -27.17 -23.68 26.45
N GLU A 368 -27.46 -22.66 27.27
CA GLU A 368 -28.51 -22.72 28.29
C GLU A 368 -29.87 -22.87 27.65
N GLU A 369 -30.19 -22.11 26.60
CA GLU A 369 -31.45 -22.24 25.85
C GLU A 369 -31.60 -23.63 25.21
N LEU A 370 -30.53 -24.18 24.63
CA LEU A 370 -30.50 -25.54 24.08
C LEU A 370 -30.79 -26.60 25.17
N MET A 371 -30.16 -26.48 26.33
CA MET A 371 -30.39 -27.41 27.45
C MET A 371 -31.82 -27.33 27.94
N GLN A 372 -32.36 -26.13 28.04
CA GLN A 372 -33.76 -25.93 28.44
C GLN A 372 -34.73 -26.54 27.41
N THR A 373 -34.53 -26.27 26.14
CA THR A 373 -35.34 -26.82 25.04
C THR A 373 -35.28 -28.34 25.00
N GLN A 374 -34.11 -28.93 25.20
CA GLN A 374 -33.93 -30.38 25.24
C GLN A 374 -34.65 -31.02 26.44
N LYS A 375 -34.61 -30.34 27.61
CA LYS A 375 -35.34 -30.79 28.82
C LYS A 375 -36.85 -30.75 28.60
N GLU A 376 -37.36 -29.69 27.98
CA GLU A 376 -38.79 -29.55 27.65
C GLU A 376 -39.23 -30.62 26.65
N LYS A 377 -38.46 -30.87 25.59
CA LYS A 377 -38.69 -31.92 24.61
C LYS A 377 -38.76 -33.30 25.29
N ARG A 378 -37.79 -33.61 26.16
CA ARG A 378 -37.75 -34.87 26.88
C ARG A 378 -38.96 -35.05 27.80
N ASN A 379 -39.41 -33.98 28.49
CA ASN A 379 -40.59 -34.01 29.33
C ASN A 379 -41.87 -34.21 28.51
N ALA A 380 -41.98 -33.59 27.34
CA ALA A 380 -43.10 -33.77 26.41
C ALA A 380 -43.14 -35.22 25.86
N GLU A 381 -41.97 -35.78 25.50
CA GLU A 381 -41.87 -37.19 25.07
C GLU A 381 -42.31 -38.17 26.17
N LEU A 382 -41.92 -37.94 27.44
CA LEU A 382 -42.34 -38.74 28.57
C LEU A 382 -43.86 -38.63 28.82
N ALA A 383 -44.44 -37.44 28.71
CA ALA A 383 -45.88 -37.22 28.85
C ALA A 383 -46.67 -37.92 27.73
N ALA A 384 -46.16 -37.86 26.48
CA ALA A 384 -46.78 -38.57 25.35
C ALA A 384 -46.75 -40.09 25.53
N LEU A 385 -45.65 -40.65 26.03
CA LEU A 385 -45.53 -42.06 26.35
C LEU A 385 -46.52 -42.51 27.46
N GLN A 386 -46.71 -41.68 28.47
CA GLN A 386 -47.68 -41.96 29.56
C GLN A 386 -49.13 -41.98 29.07
N GLN A 387 -49.50 -41.21 28.06
CA GLN A 387 -50.86 -41.18 27.49
C GLN A 387 -51.21 -42.40 26.62
N GLN A 388 -50.22 -43.19 26.16
CA GLN A 388 -50.47 -44.37 25.33
C GLN A 388 -51.10 -45.53 26.06
N ILE A 389 -51.06 -45.53 27.37
CA ILE A 389 -51.75 -46.55 28.23
C ILE A 389 -53.03 -45.93 28.76
N ASN A 390 -54.20 -46.39 28.32
CA ASN A 390 -55.48 -45.92 28.87
C ASN A 390 -55.66 -46.39 30.36
N PRO A 391 -55.44 -45.53 31.37
CA PRO A 391 -55.45 -45.95 32.78
C PRO A 391 -56.83 -46.47 33.22
N HIS A 392 -57.83 -45.90 32.58
CA HIS A 392 -59.22 -46.27 32.89
C HIS A 392 -59.58 -47.70 32.41
N PHE A 393 -59.06 -48.08 31.21
CA PHE A 393 -59.25 -49.46 30.75
C PHE A 393 -58.57 -50.48 31.66
N LEU A 394 -57.32 -50.22 32.07
CA LEU A 394 -56.60 -51.07 33.03
C LEU A 394 -57.35 -51.24 34.34
N TYR A 395 -57.77 -50.11 34.96
CA TYR A 395 -58.48 -50.13 36.21
C TYR A 395 -59.79 -50.92 36.14
N ASN A 396 -60.53 -50.70 35.07
CA ASN A 396 -61.82 -51.40 34.86
C ASN A 396 -61.61 -52.89 34.60
N THR A 397 -60.59 -53.26 33.82
CA THR A 397 -60.31 -54.70 33.58
C THR A 397 -59.86 -55.41 34.83
N LEU A 398 -58.96 -54.83 35.63
CA LEU A 398 -58.56 -55.38 36.93
C LEU A 398 -59.71 -55.50 37.88
N THR A 399 -60.66 -54.54 37.88
CA THR A 399 -61.88 -54.59 38.69
C THR A 399 -62.79 -55.74 38.24
N SER A 400 -62.97 -55.95 36.94
CA SER A 400 -63.74 -57.06 36.39
C SER A 400 -63.10 -58.42 36.73
N ILE A 401 -61.80 -58.54 36.63
CA ILE A 401 -61.08 -59.75 37.07
C ILE A 401 -61.29 -60.02 38.53
N ARG A 402 -61.26 -59.01 39.41
CA ARG A 402 -61.56 -59.16 40.84
C ARG A 402 -62.93 -59.72 41.07
N PHE A 403 -63.95 -59.24 40.35
CA PHE A 403 -65.33 -59.76 40.47
C PHE A 403 -65.42 -61.21 39.97
N MET A 404 -64.77 -61.58 38.84
CA MET A 404 -64.73 -62.96 38.34
C MET A 404 -64.14 -63.93 39.39
N VAL A 405 -63.04 -63.52 40.03
CA VAL A 405 -62.42 -64.32 41.11
C VAL A 405 -63.37 -64.45 42.32
N GLN A 406 -64.10 -63.39 42.73
CA GLN A 406 -65.03 -63.41 43.81
C GLN A 406 -66.26 -64.31 43.55
N GLN A 407 -66.65 -64.44 42.27
CA GLN A 407 -67.77 -65.31 41.86
C GLN A 407 -67.32 -66.75 41.59
N GLY A 408 -66.06 -67.09 41.84
CA GLY A 408 -65.58 -68.46 41.68
C GLY A 408 -65.13 -68.79 40.21
N GLY A 409 -65.21 -67.88 39.31
CA GLY A 409 -64.85 -68.04 37.86
C GLY A 409 -63.37 -68.05 37.63
N ARG A 410 -62.60 -68.93 38.23
CA ARG A 410 -61.12 -68.98 38.17
C ARG A 410 -60.58 -69.04 36.78
N GLN A 411 -61.13 -69.91 35.89
CA GLN A 411 -60.67 -70.09 34.54
C GLN A 411 -60.91 -68.83 33.69
N GLU A 412 -62.04 -68.15 33.90
CA GLU A 412 -62.38 -66.92 33.21
C GLU A 412 -61.49 -65.78 33.63
N ALA A 413 -61.18 -65.67 34.92
CA ALA A 413 -60.23 -64.67 35.43
C ALA A 413 -58.82 -64.90 34.87
N GLU A 414 -58.36 -66.16 34.84
CA GLU A 414 -57.01 -66.51 34.23
C GLU A 414 -56.94 -66.14 32.76
N ASN A 415 -57.94 -66.51 31.97
CA ASN A 415 -57.99 -66.16 30.54
C ASN A 415 -58.01 -64.66 30.30
N THR A 416 -58.72 -63.89 31.18
CA THR A 416 -58.79 -62.44 31.08
C THR A 416 -57.48 -61.77 31.49
N ILE A 417 -56.79 -62.34 32.50
CA ILE A 417 -55.42 -61.89 32.84
C ILE A 417 -54.43 -62.13 31.66
N MET A 418 -54.49 -63.31 31.06
CA MET A 418 -53.62 -63.62 29.91
C MET A 418 -53.88 -62.72 28.70
N ALA A 419 -55.14 -62.43 28.40
CA ALA A 419 -55.52 -61.47 27.39
C ALA A 419 -54.99 -60.03 27.69
N LEU A 420 -55.08 -59.63 28.97
CA LEU A 420 -54.59 -58.33 29.43
C LEU A 420 -53.06 -58.24 29.32
N ILE A 421 -52.33 -59.28 29.76
CA ILE A 421 -50.89 -59.37 29.66
C ILE A 421 -50.43 -59.24 28.17
N SER A 422 -51.12 -60.00 27.30
CA SER A 422 -50.84 -59.96 25.86
C SER A 422 -51.02 -58.54 25.26
N LEU A 423 -52.12 -57.88 25.62
CA LEU A 423 -52.35 -56.46 25.20
C LEU A 423 -51.27 -55.52 25.71
N LEU A 424 -50.92 -55.64 27.01
CA LEU A 424 -49.90 -54.77 27.61
C LEU A 424 -48.49 -55.00 26.96
N GLN A 425 -48.10 -56.24 26.75
CA GLN A 425 -46.87 -56.61 26.11
C GLN A 425 -46.78 -56.03 24.68
N ASN A 426 -47.87 -56.09 23.95
CA ASN A 426 -47.91 -55.55 22.56
C ASN A 426 -47.97 -54.01 22.51
N THR A 427 -48.47 -53.38 23.56
CA THR A 427 -48.53 -51.92 23.68
C THR A 427 -47.20 -51.33 24.16
N ILE A 428 -46.51 -51.99 25.10
CA ILE A 428 -45.29 -51.47 25.74
C ILE A 428 -44.04 -52.01 25.02
N GLY A 429 -44.13 -53.22 24.47
CA GLY A 429 -42.94 -53.96 23.95
C GLY A 429 -42.56 -53.73 22.50
N SER A 430 -43.27 -52.92 21.73
CA SER A 430 -42.96 -52.72 20.29
C SER A 430 -42.60 -51.25 20.01
N PRO A 431 -41.35 -50.97 19.84
CA PRO A 431 -40.92 -49.65 19.40
C PRO A 431 -41.17 -49.41 17.88
N SER A 432 -41.65 -50.44 17.13
CA SER A 432 -41.95 -50.30 15.70
C SER A 432 -43.29 -49.57 15.49
N GLU A 433 -43.28 -48.55 14.62
CA GLU A 433 -44.47 -47.78 14.24
C GLU A 433 -45.54 -48.63 13.53
N THR A 434 -45.17 -49.77 12.95
CA THR A 434 -46.05 -50.67 12.17
C THR A 434 -46.00 -52.10 12.70
N VAL A 435 -47.10 -52.79 12.57
CA VAL A 435 -47.28 -54.23 12.89
C VAL A 435 -48.01 -54.95 11.76
N THR A 436 -47.92 -56.31 11.71
CA THR A 436 -48.69 -57.06 10.73
C THR A 436 -50.20 -57.03 11.10
N VAL A 437 -51.06 -57.10 10.07
CA VAL A 437 -52.53 -57.25 10.26
C VAL A 437 -52.84 -58.41 11.17
N LYS A 438 -52.10 -59.52 11.04
CA LYS A 438 -52.24 -60.67 11.94
C LYS A 438 -52.09 -60.30 13.42
N ARG A 439 -51.07 -59.52 13.75
CA ARG A 439 -50.78 -59.08 15.11
C ARG A 439 -51.83 -58.08 15.64
N GLU A 440 -52.29 -57.18 14.80
CA GLU A 440 -53.33 -56.18 15.12
C GLU A 440 -54.69 -56.96 15.43
N LEU A 441 -55.00 -57.99 14.63
CA LEU A 441 -56.13 -58.83 14.84
C LEU A 441 -56.08 -59.60 16.21
N GLU A 442 -54.91 -60.12 16.56
CA GLU A 442 -54.70 -60.75 17.88
C GLU A 442 -54.97 -59.77 19.02
N ASN A 443 -54.51 -58.52 18.89
CA ASN A 443 -54.78 -57.45 19.85
C ASN A 443 -56.27 -57.14 19.93
N LEU A 444 -56.95 -57.01 18.80
CA LEU A 444 -58.37 -56.74 18.72
C LEU A 444 -59.18 -57.89 19.33
N LYS A 445 -58.81 -59.17 19.10
CA LYS A 445 -59.45 -60.34 19.69
C LYS A 445 -59.31 -60.36 21.22
N ASN A 446 -58.09 -60.05 21.72
CA ASN A 446 -57.84 -59.96 23.14
C ASN A 446 -58.66 -58.81 23.81
N TYR A 447 -58.65 -57.62 23.10
CA TYR A 447 -59.48 -56.50 23.54
C TYR A 447 -60.96 -56.81 23.56
N ALA A 448 -61.50 -57.42 22.53
CA ALA A 448 -62.87 -57.83 22.42
C ALA A 448 -63.26 -58.88 23.51
N PHE A 449 -62.38 -59.86 23.74
CA PHE A 449 -62.58 -60.88 24.77
C PHE A 449 -62.69 -60.25 26.17
N ILE A 450 -61.82 -59.33 26.52
CA ILE A 450 -61.90 -58.63 27.83
C ILE A 450 -63.22 -57.88 27.96
N ASN A 451 -63.62 -57.14 26.89
CA ASN A 451 -64.86 -56.37 26.93
C ASN A 451 -66.10 -57.23 26.91
N GLN A 452 -66.12 -58.36 26.18
CA GLN A 452 -67.25 -59.32 26.23
C GLN A 452 -67.44 -59.90 27.63
N LYS A 453 -66.36 -60.19 28.33
CA LYS A 453 -66.44 -60.67 29.72
C LYS A 453 -66.96 -59.61 30.70
N ARG A 454 -66.77 -58.35 30.36
CA ARG A 454 -67.24 -57.21 31.12
C ARG A 454 -68.71 -56.88 30.85
N TYR A 455 -69.14 -56.89 29.58
CA TYR A 455 -70.49 -56.47 29.16
C TYR A 455 -71.43 -57.61 28.91
N GLY A 456 -70.97 -58.85 29.10
CA GLY A 456 -71.77 -60.07 28.84
C GLY A 456 -71.77 -60.44 27.36
N ASP A 457 -72.33 -61.61 27.00
CA ASP A 457 -72.34 -62.15 25.60
C ASP A 457 -73.36 -61.46 24.70
N ARG A 458 -73.86 -60.27 25.06
CA ARG A 458 -74.82 -59.50 24.27
C ARG A 458 -74.19 -58.88 23.00
N ILE A 459 -72.90 -58.69 22.99
CA ILE A 459 -72.15 -58.14 21.81
C ILE A 459 -71.26 -59.22 21.26
N LYS A 460 -71.52 -59.65 20.04
CA LYS A 460 -70.71 -60.65 19.34
C LYS A 460 -69.74 -59.99 18.40
N THR A 461 -68.49 -60.47 18.31
CA THR A 461 -67.50 -59.95 17.43
C THR A 461 -67.14 -60.97 16.37
N ASN A 462 -67.13 -60.56 15.06
CA ASN A 462 -66.81 -61.41 13.97
C ASN A 462 -65.63 -60.77 13.15
N TYR A 463 -64.76 -61.62 12.61
CA TYR A 463 -63.58 -61.19 11.88
C TYR A 463 -63.59 -61.84 10.52
N PHE A 464 -63.66 -61.02 9.46
CA PHE A 464 -63.66 -61.44 8.06
C PHE A 464 -62.42 -60.86 7.38
N VAL A 465 -61.36 -61.62 7.34
CA VAL A 465 -60.06 -61.14 6.87
C VAL A 465 -59.61 -62.01 5.72
N SER A 466 -59.27 -61.37 4.63
CA SER A 466 -58.68 -62.04 3.45
C SER A 466 -57.29 -62.58 3.83
N PRO A 467 -57.02 -63.89 3.55
CA PRO A 467 -55.75 -64.51 3.94
C PRO A 467 -54.48 -63.79 3.40
N ASP A 468 -54.60 -63.13 2.26
CA ASP A 468 -53.52 -62.39 1.59
C ASP A 468 -53.22 -61.05 2.27
N CYS A 469 -54.02 -60.63 3.26
CA CYS A 469 -53.80 -59.39 4.03
C CYS A 469 -53.04 -59.58 5.34
N LEU A 470 -52.88 -60.81 5.82
CA LEU A 470 -52.39 -61.10 7.18
C LEU A 470 -50.96 -60.59 7.47
N GLU A 471 -50.11 -60.58 6.46
CA GLU A 471 -48.70 -60.18 6.56
C GLU A 471 -48.49 -58.69 6.16
N GLU A 472 -49.56 -57.98 5.75
CA GLU A 472 -49.47 -56.55 5.44
C GLU A 472 -49.19 -55.74 6.70
N LEU A 473 -48.42 -54.65 6.57
CA LEU A 473 -48.01 -53.77 7.67
C LEU A 473 -49.00 -52.63 7.81
N ILE A 474 -49.50 -52.45 9.01
CA ILE A 474 -50.39 -51.31 9.39
C ILE A 474 -49.86 -50.63 10.66
N PRO A 475 -50.15 -49.37 10.90
CA PRO A 475 -49.77 -48.73 12.12
C PRO A 475 -50.34 -49.46 13.34
N ASN A 476 -49.51 -49.64 14.39
CA ASN A 476 -49.92 -50.41 15.58
C ASN A 476 -51.10 -49.74 16.26
N LEU A 477 -52.05 -50.54 16.72
CA LEU A 477 -53.31 -50.15 17.46
C LEU A 477 -54.17 -49.16 16.62
N ILE A 478 -54.22 -49.30 15.31
CA ILE A 478 -54.99 -48.41 14.43
C ILE A 478 -56.49 -48.74 14.42
N LEU A 479 -56.83 -49.98 14.60
CA LEU A 479 -58.24 -50.47 14.60
C LEU A 479 -58.83 -50.45 15.99
N GLN A 480 -58.04 -50.53 17.01
CA GLN A 480 -58.51 -50.60 18.41
C GLN A 480 -59.46 -49.45 18.83
N PRO A 481 -59.19 -48.14 18.49
CA PRO A 481 -60.08 -47.04 18.85
C PRO A 481 -61.51 -47.18 18.30
N PHE A 482 -61.63 -47.81 17.13
CA PHE A 482 -62.93 -48.03 16.49
C PHE A 482 -63.69 -49.17 17.16
N MET A 483 -63.01 -50.24 17.53
CA MET A 483 -63.55 -51.33 18.31
C MET A 483 -63.97 -50.84 19.68
N GLU A 484 -63.14 -49.95 20.29
CA GLU A 484 -63.46 -49.31 21.57
C GLU A 484 -64.75 -48.49 21.49
N ASN A 485 -64.88 -47.65 20.48
CA ASN A 485 -66.06 -46.84 20.21
C ASN A 485 -67.32 -47.73 20.03
N ALA A 486 -67.20 -48.80 19.29
CA ALA A 486 -68.31 -49.73 19.06
C ALA A 486 -68.77 -50.40 20.39
N PHE A 487 -67.84 -50.88 21.22
CA PHE A 487 -68.19 -51.47 22.53
C PHE A 487 -68.84 -50.50 23.51
N PHE A 488 -68.35 -49.23 23.54
CA PHE A 488 -68.81 -48.25 24.54
C PHE A 488 -70.04 -47.45 24.09
N HIS A 489 -70.20 -47.23 22.78
CA HIS A 489 -71.17 -46.26 22.31
C HIS A 489 -72.26 -46.83 21.38
N ALA A 490 -72.03 -47.99 20.73
CA ALA A 490 -72.97 -48.46 19.73
C ALA A 490 -74.23 -49.15 20.31
N PHE A 491 -74.17 -49.67 21.52
CA PHE A 491 -75.22 -50.49 22.07
C PHE A 491 -75.81 -49.93 23.40
N ASN A 492 -76.13 -48.63 23.40
CA ASN A 492 -76.70 -48.00 24.59
C ASN A 492 -78.20 -48.22 24.74
N ARG A 493 -78.93 -48.34 23.59
CA ARG A 493 -80.36 -48.53 23.53
C ARG A 493 -80.77 -49.93 23.11
N LYS A 494 -79.95 -50.62 22.30
CA LYS A 494 -80.18 -52.00 21.89
C LYS A 494 -79.66 -53.00 22.94
N ASP A 495 -80.40 -54.07 23.16
CA ASP A 495 -80.03 -55.08 24.14
C ASP A 495 -78.86 -55.97 23.73
N GLY A 496 -78.40 -55.87 22.45
CA GLY A 496 -77.24 -56.59 21.91
C GLY A 496 -77.13 -56.48 20.44
N GLY A 497 -75.99 -56.98 19.90
CA GLY A 497 -75.71 -56.93 18.49
C GLY A 497 -74.38 -57.56 18.12
N TYR A 498 -73.81 -57.11 16.99
CA TYR A 498 -72.53 -57.59 16.54
C TYR A 498 -71.65 -56.45 16.09
N ILE A 499 -70.32 -56.68 16.19
CA ILE A 499 -69.28 -55.87 15.64
C ILE A 499 -68.50 -56.75 14.64
N ASN A 500 -68.45 -56.35 13.37
CA ASN A 500 -67.73 -57.07 12.31
C ASN A 500 -66.50 -56.29 11.97
N VAL A 501 -65.38 -56.96 11.95
CA VAL A 501 -64.09 -56.40 11.43
C VAL A 501 -63.81 -57.07 10.07
N LEU A 502 -63.78 -56.30 9.02
CA LEU A 502 -63.54 -56.78 7.65
C LEU A 502 -62.23 -56.20 7.16
N ILE A 503 -61.33 -57.02 6.56
CA ILE A 503 -60.09 -56.57 6.03
C ILE A 503 -59.86 -57.30 4.69
N TRP A 504 -59.62 -56.46 3.59
CA TRP A 504 -59.41 -56.97 2.27
C TRP A 504 -58.55 -55.99 1.44
N LYS A 505 -58.07 -56.39 0.30
CA LYS A 505 -57.37 -55.55 -0.65
C LYS A 505 -58.32 -55.06 -1.75
N GLU A 506 -58.27 -53.78 -2.05
CA GLU A 506 -59.07 -53.16 -3.09
C GLU A 506 -58.25 -52.03 -3.77
N ASN A 507 -58.17 -52.06 -5.11
CA ASN A 507 -57.53 -51.00 -5.93
C ASN A 507 -56.11 -50.58 -5.44
N GLY A 508 -55.28 -51.52 -4.99
CA GLY A 508 -53.93 -51.23 -4.50
C GLY A 508 -53.86 -50.70 -3.08
N SER A 509 -54.97 -50.68 -2.35
CA SER A 509 -55.06 -50.28 -0.95
C SER A 509 -55.54 -51.43 -0.09
N LEU A 510 -55.12 -51.45 1.15
CA LEU A 510 -55.69 -52.27 2.22
C LEU A 510 -56.89 -51.54 2.80
N ILE A 511 -58.06 -52.18 2.73
CA ILE A 511 -59.30 -51.66 3.31
C ILE A 511 -59.57 -52.41 4.61
N CYS A 512 -59.76 -51.64 5.71
CA CYS A 512 -60.17 -52.17 7.00
C CYS A 512 -61.49 -51.52 7.39
N GLU A 513 -62.52 -52.33 7.65
CA GLU A 513 -63.78 -51.83 8.13
C GLU A 513 -64.09 -52.39 9.52
N VAL A 514 -64.63 -51.51 10.37
CA VAL A 514 -65.23 -51.88 11.61
C VAL A 514 -66.74 -51.49 11.53
N VAL A 515 -67.62 -52.51 11.52
CA VAL A 515 -69.03 -52.34 11.29
C VAL A 515 -69.77 -52.81 12.53
N ASP A 516 -70.57 -51.95 13.17
CA ASP A 516 -71.51 -52.32 14.21
C ASP A 516 -72.96 -52.19 13.72
N ASN A 517 -73.84 -52.98 14.28
CA ASN A 517 -75.29 -52.86 14.06
C ASN A 517 -75.98 -52.19 15.24
N GLY A 518 -75.28 -51.28 15.91
CA GLY A 518 -75.77 -50.62 17.12
C GLY A 518 -76.81 -49.53 16.85
N ASP A 519 -76.91 -48.59 17.76
CA ASP A 519 -77.92 -47.51 17.74
C ASP A 519 -77.73 -46.54 16.58
N GLY A 520 -76.49 -46.50 15.99
CA GLY A 520 -76.11 -45.52 14.95
C GLY A 520 -76.22 -44.07 15.40
N MET A 521 -75.82 -43.18 14.55
CA MET A 521 -75.96 -41.74 14.77
C MET A 521 -76.34 -41.07 13.45
N GLU A 522 -77.05 -39.95 13.52
CA GLU A 522 -77.31 -39.14 12.35
C GLU A 522 -76.00 -38.47 11.91
N VAL A 523 -75.47 -38.91 10.80
CA VAL A 523 -74.37 -38.26 10.11
C VAL A 523 -74.97 -37.56 8.88
N GLU A 524 -74.98 -36.22 8.85
CA GLU A 524 -75.42 -35.47 7.66
C GLU A 524 -74.56 -35.84 6.45
N GLU A 525 -75.23 -36.49 5.46
CA GLU A 525 -74.60 -36.73 4.16
C GLU A 525 -74.39 -35.42 3.44
N ASP A 526 -73.15 -35.05 3.37
CA ASP A 526 -72.41 -34.29 2.42
C ASP A 526 -73.12 -33.39 1.39
N LYS A 527 -72.90 -32.08 1.54
CA LYS A 527 -72.77 -31.11 0.47
C LYS A 527 -71.33 -30.63 0.44
N GLN A 528 -70.69 -30.72 -0.74
CA GLN A 528 -69.37 -30.23 -1.06
C GLN A 528 -68.96 -29.01 -0.23
N MET A 529 -68.10 -29.18 0.80
CA MET A 529 -67.56 -28.11 1.61
C MET A 529 -66.04 -28.15 1.62
N PRO A 530 -65.38 -26.96 1.67
CA PRO A 530 -63.94 -26.84 1.64
C PRO A 530 -63.29 -27.47 2.87
N ALA A 531 -62.02 -27.88 2.71
CA ALA A 531 -61.21 -28.71 3.65
C ALA A 531 -61.26 -28.33 5.14
N LYS A 532 -61.66 -27.12 5.52
CA LYS A 532 -61.81 -26.69 6.92
C LYS A 532 -63.09 -27.23 7.62
N SER A 533 -64.12 -27.62 6.89
CA SER A 533 -65.40 -28.11 7.46
C SER A 533 -65.40 -29.62 7.73
N LYS A 534 -64.48 -30.41 7.13
CA LYS A 534 -64.33 -31.85 7.40
C LYS A 534 -63.88 -32.16 8.85
N GLN A 535 -63.30 -31.18 9.53
CA GLN A 535 -62.82 -31.32 10.91
C GLN A 535 -63.97 -31.43 11.93
N GLN A 536 -65.23 -31.04 11.63
CA GLN A 536 -66.36 -31.10 12.54
C GLN A 536 -67.11 -32.46 12.57
N LEU A 537 -66.85 -33.34 11.61
CA LEU A 537 -67.50 -34.68 11.56
C LEU A 537 -66.82 -35.73 12.46
N PHE A 538 -65.64 -35.48 12.97
CA PHE A 538 -64.94 -36.37 13.89
C PHE A 538 -65.19 -35.97 15.33
N THR A 539 -66.34 -36.36 15.90
CA THR A 539 -66.71 -36.00 17.25
C THR A 539 -66.00 -36.80 18.34
N GLY A 540 -65.11 -37.73 17.99
CA GLY A 540 -64.34 -38.53 18.96
C GLY A 540 -62.82 -38.31 18.80
N ILE A 541 -62.12 -38.07 19.90
CA ILE A 541 -60.62 -37.86 19.94
C ILE A 541 -59.89 -39.03 19.24
N GLY A 542 -60.44 -40.26 19.39
CA GLY A 542 -59.78 -41.45 18.80
C GLY A 542 -59.80 -41.51 17.28
N VAL A 543 -60.93 -41.16 16.65
CA VAL A 543 -61.03 -41.17 15.17
C VAL A 543 -60.17 -40.14 14.54
N ARG A 544 -60.12 -38.95 15.12
CA ARG A 544 -59.26 -37.85 14.64
C ARG A 544 -57.76 -38.20 14.75
N ASN A 545 -57.34 -38.74 15.86
CA ASN A 545 -55.95 -39.15 16.08
C ASN A 545 -55.52 -40.23 15.07
N VAL A 546 -56.39 -41.19 14.74
CA VAL A 546 -56.13 -42.21 13.72
C VAL A 546 -56.00 -41.57 12.33
N HIS A 547 -56.88 -40.65 11.97
CA HIS A 547 -56.84 -39.97 10.70
C HIS A 547 -55.54 -39.12 10.52
N GLU A 548 -55.19 -38.30 11.51
CA GLU A 548 -53.97 -37.50 11.53
C GLU A 548 -52.71 -38.40 11.47
N ARG A 549 -52.73 -39.54 12.18
CA ARG A 549 -51.62 -40.50 12.16
C ARG A 549 -51.45 -41.17 10.78
N LEU A 550 -52.57 -41.54 10.10
CA LEU A 550 -52.55 -42.10 8.78
C LEU A 550 -52.01 -41.09 7.75
N GLN A 551 -52.44 -39.84 7.85
CA GLN A 551 -51.94 -38.77 6.97
C GLN A 551 -50.44 -38.49 7.16
N LEU A 552 -49.94 -38.52 8.41
CA LEU A 552 -48.52 -38.35 8.71
C LEU A 552 -47.66 -39.49 8.13
N ILE A 553 -48.18 -40.73 8.10
CA ILE A 553 -47.39 -41.88 7.64
C ILE A 553 -47.50 -42.09 6.11
N TYR A 554 -48.71 -41.93 5.55
CA TYR A 554 -49.01 -42.32 4.16
C TYR A 554 -49.45 -41.13 3.27
N GLY A 555 -49.51 -39.92 3.79
CA GLY A 555 -49.96 -38.75 3.03
C GLY A 555 -51.48 -38.72 2.81
N ASP A 556 -51.88 -37.96 1.75
CA ASP A 556 -53.30 -37.77 1.43
C ASP A 556 -53.99 -38.99 0.79
N ASP A 557 -53.24 -40.02 0.45
CA ASP A 557 -53.78 -41.27 -0.13
C ASP A 557 -54.38 -42.21 0.94
N ALA A 558 -54.16 -41.95 2.20
CA ALA A 558 -54.73 -42.70 3.31
C ALA A 558 -55.81 -41.89 4.04
N GLY A 559 -56.81 -42.52 4.55
CA GLY A 559 -57.86 -41.83 5.24
C GLY A 559 -58.84 -42.71 5.98
N VAL A 560 -59.65 -42.05 6.79
CA VAL A 560 -60.78 -42.65 7.54
C VAL A 560 -62.09 -42.06 7.02
N SER A 561 -63.04 -42.90 6.71
CA SER A 561 -64.45 -42.49 6.44
C SER A 561 -65.41 -43.15 7.40
N ILE A 562 -66.44 -42.45 7.76
CA ILE A 562 -67.47 -42.90 8.65
C ILE A 562 -68.82 -42.81 7.92
N SER A 563 -69.59 -43.91 8.00
CA SER A 563 -70.99 -43.98 7.55
C SER A 563 -71.80 -44.48 8.67
N SER A 564 -72.81 -43.75 9.07
CA SER A 564 -73.70 -44.16 10.18
C SER A 564 -75.12 -43.66 9.92
N LYS A 565 -76.12 -44.47 10.34
CA LYS A 565 -77.51 -44.12 10.25
C LYS A 565 -78.23 -44.53 11.54
N ALA A 566 -79.06 -43.63 12.07
CA ALA A 566 -79.76 -43.89 13.27
C ALA A 566 -80.61 -45.16 13.14
N GLY A 567 -80.42 -46.11 14.04
CA GLY A 567 -81.09 -47.43 14.08
C GLY A 567 -80.43 -48.53 13.25
N ASP A 568 -79.54 -48.23 12.29
CA ASP A 568 -78.90 -49.20 11.39
C ASP A 568 -77.44 -49.55 11.77
N GLY A 569 -76.78 -48.73 12.66
CA GLY A 569 -75.42 -48.94 13.12
C GLY A 569 -74.42 -48.01 12.47
N THR A 570 -73.09 -48.29 12.63
CA THR A 570 -71.99 -47.48 12.14
C THR A 570 -70.96 -48.31 11.39
N THR A 571 -70.49 -47.79 10.28
CA THR A 571 -69.36 -48.34 9.50
C THR A 571 -68.24 -47.36 9.46
N ILE A 572 -67.10 -47.75 9.97
CA ILE A 572 -65.84 -46.98 9.85
C ILE A 572 -64.90 -47.70 8.95
N ARG A 573 -64.51 -47.03 7.84
CA ARG A 573 -63.62 -47.54 6.80
C ARG A 573 -62.31 -46.80 6.84
N LEU A 574 -61.23 -47.58 6.92
CA LEU A 574 -59.86 -47.08 6.75
C LEU A 574 -59.33 -47.53 5.38
N THR A 575 -58.71 -46.58 4.68
CA THR A 575 -58.01 -46.87 3.44
C THR A 575 -56.52 -46.63 3.69
N ILE A 576 -55.71 -47.69 3.48
CA ILE A 576 -54.25 -47.65 3.68
C ILE A 576 -53.61 -48.08 2.40
N PRO A 577 -52.83 -47.21 1.72
CA PRO A 577 -52.14 -47.61 0.49
C PRO A 577 -51.13 -48.71 0.77
N LEU A 578 -51.14 -49.74 -0.05
CA LEU A 578 -50.15 -50.79 0.01
C LEU A 578 -48.88 -50.23 -0.64
N SER A 579 -47.81 -50.04 0.14
CA SER A 579 -46.53 -49.63 -0.45
C SER A 579 -46.08 -50.67 -1.45
N LYS A 580 -45.84 -50.25 -2.68
CA LYS A 580 -45.13 -51.11 -3.63
C LYS A 580 -43.77 -51.43 -3.03
N ALA A 581 -43.51 -52.69 -2.72
CA ALA A 581 -42.22 -53.22 -2.30
C ALA A 581 -41.12 -52.93 -3.31
#